data_5c4199c81bc843c19da89a6bd41fbed2
#
_entry.id   5c4199c81bc843c19da89a6bd41fbed2
#
_cell.length_a   1.000
_cell.length_b   1.000
_cell.length_c   1.000
_cell.angle_alpha   90.00
_cell.angle_beta   90.00
_cell.angle_gamma   90.00
#
_symmetry.space_group_name_H-M   'P 1'
#
loop_
_entity.id
_entity.type
_entity.pdbx_description
1 polymer ?
#
loop_
_entity_poly.entity_id
_entity_poly.type
_entity_poly.pdbx_seq_one_letter_code
_entity_poly.pdbx_strand_id
1 'polypeptide(L)'
;MQDFVHLHVHTQYSILDGQASIPRLVDKAIADGMRGLAITDHGNMMGIKEFFNYTEKVRGKARGAIKAAQAQMDAWQAGTEPLPEGKTLEEALEDCRAEIAKQQPKADFKPIFGCEMYVARRGDKALKQERIDQSGWHLIVLAKNEHGYHNLVKLVSRSYVDGFYMRPRTDHKDLELFHEDLIVCSACLGGEIPKKIMQGDTQGAEEAVCWFKRVFGDDYYIELQRHQVTDPAIRANRETYPMQVKVNEELLRIANKYGVKYICSNDVHFVDEENAEAHDRLICLSTGCDLDDPNRMLYTKQEWMKTKAEMNAIFSDLPEALSTTCEVLDKVTTYSIDHAPIMPNFAIPEDFGTEEEYRQRLTE
;
A
#
# COMPACT_ATOMS: atom_id res chain seq x y z
N MET A 1 -22.52 -8.29 1.84
CA MET A 1 -21.20 -7.97 1.27
C MET A 1 -20.34 -7.39 2.38
N GLN A 2 -19.16 -7.95 2.62
CA GLN A 2 -18.21 -7.42 3.60
C GLN A 2 -17.58 -6.15 3.04
N ASP A 3 -17.23 -5.21 3.92
CA ASP A 3 -16.41 -4.08 3.56
C ASP A 3 -14.96 -4.54 3.34
N PHE A 4 -14.23 -3.82 2.47
CA PHE A 4 -12.90 -4.24 2.03
C PHE A 4 -12.09 -3.02 1.56
N VAL A 5 -10.78 -3.06 1.77
CA VAL A 5 -9.82 -2.10 1.20
C VAL A 5 -8.58 -2.84 0.69
N HIS A 6 -7.98 -2.35 -0.39
CA HIS A 6 -6.73 -2.89 -0.91
C HIS A 6 -5.55 -2.43 -0.05
N LEU A 7 -4.76 -3.40 0.45
CA LEU A 7 -3.58 -3.17 1.29
C LEU A 7 -2.25 -3.53 0.62
N HIS A 8 -2.29 -4.16 -0.57
CA HIS A 8 -1.14 -4.54 -1.38
C HIS A 8 -1.36 -4.04 -2.81
N VAL A 9 -0.72 -2.91 -3.13
CA VAL A 9 -0.96 -2.17 -4.38
C VAL A 9 0.34 -1.56 -4.89
N HIS A 10 0.67 -1.88 -6.15
CA HIS A 10 1.79 -1.32 -6.88
C HIS A 10 1.33 -0.21 -7.80
N THR A 11 2.04 0.91 -7.75
CA THR A 11 1.79 2.06 -8.62
C THR A 11 2.84 2.12 -9.72
N GLN A 12 2.75 3.14 -10.57
CA GLN A 12 3.80 3.47 -11.56
C GLN A 12 5.20 3.64 -10.96
N TYR A 13 5.31 3.77 -9.63
CA TYR A 13 6.59 3.87 -8.91
C TYR A 13 7.19 2.50 -8.55
N SER A 14 6.47 1.40 -8.77
CA SER A 14 7.04 0.05 -8.96
C SER A 14 7.58 -0.03 -10.38
N ILE A 15 8.72 0.64 -10.63
CA ILE A 15 9.26 0.93 -11.97
C ILE A 15 9.45 -0.35 -12.78
N LEU A 16 8.91 -0.35 -14.01
CA LEU A 16 8.89 -1.48 -14.95
C LEU A 16 8.10 -2.70 -14.46
N ASP A 17 7.20 -2.50 -13.48
CA ASP A 17 6.30 -3.53 -12.98
C ASP A 17 4.87 -2.98 -12.80
N GLY A 18 4.66 -1.99 -11.93
CA GLY A 18 3.35 -1.37 -11.77
C GLY A 18 2.98 -0.43 -12.92
N GLN A 19 1.73 -0.56 -13.41
CA GLN A 19 1.17 0.30 -14.48
C GLN A 19 0.12 1.28 -13.94
N ALA A 20 -0.30 1.11 -12.68
CA ALA A 20 -1.37 1.88 -12.09
C ALA A 20 -0.97 3.30 -11.71
N SER A 21 -1.67 4.32 -12.23
CA SER A 21 -1.45 5.69 -11.78
C SER A 21 -2.18 5.98 -10.47
N ILE A 22 -1.54 6.71 -9.57
CA ILE A 22 -2.09 7.06 -8.25
C ILE A 22 -3.46 7.72 -8.31
N PRO A 23 -3.71 8.75 -9.16
CA PRO A 23 -5.03 9.35 -9.25
C PRO A 23 -6.13 8.37 -9.63
N ARG A 24 -5.89 7.48 -10.60
CA ARG A 24 -6.88 6.50 -11.04
C ARG A 24 -7.19 5.46 -9.95
N LEU A 25 -6.17 5.02 -9.19
CA LEU A 25 -6.36 4.11 -8.04
C LEU A 25 -7.25 4.75 -6.97
N VAL A 26 -6.95 5.99 -6.58
CA VAL A 26 -7.72 6.71 -5.56
C VAL A 26 -9.16 6.96 -6.02
N ASP A 27 -9.35 7.42 -7.25
CA ASP A 27 -10.67 7.71 -7.80
C ASP A 27 -11.53 6.43 -7.90
N LYS A 28 -10.93 5.31 -8.32
CA LYS A 28 -11.61 4.01 -8.39
C LYS A 28 -11.97 3.48 -7.00
N ALA A 29 -11.07 3.57 -6.02
CA ALA A 29 -11.34 3.19 -4.63
C ALA A 29 -12.53 3.97 -4.05
N ILE A 30 -12.53 5.29 -4.25
CA ILE A 30 -13.63 6.16 -3.79
C ILE A 30 -14.94 5.83 -4.51
N ALA A 31 -14.89 5.64 -5.83
CA ALA A 31 -16.08 5.32 -6.62
C ALA A 31 -16.72 3.99 -6.20
N ASP A 32 -15.91 3.00 -5.82
CA ASP A 32 -16.37 1.70 -5.29
C ASP A 32 -16.77 1.77 -3.81
N GLY A 33 -16.67 2.93 -3.18
CA GLY A 33 -17.01 3.15 -1.78
C GLY A 33 -16.06 2.49 -0.79
N MET A 34 -14.79 2.32 -1.15
CA MET A 34 -13.75 1.92 -0.21
C MET A 34 -13.41 3.07 0.72
N ARG A 35 -13.19 2.77 2.01
CA ARG A 35 -12.89 3.80 3.03
C ARG A 35 -11.44 4.28 3.00
N GLY A 36 -10.57 3.61 2.25
CA GLY A 36 -9.16 3.92 2.13
C GLY A 36 -8.46 3.02 1.13
N LEU A 37 -7.16 3.22 0.98
CA LEU A 37 -6.29 2.48 0.07
C LEU A 37 -4.87 2.54 0.60
N ALA A 38 -4.11 1.45 0.50
CA ALA A 38 -2.66 1.47 0.66
C ALA A 38 -1.96 1.57 -0.70
N ILE A 39 -0.75 2.15 -0.72
CA ILE A 39 0.23 1.91 -1.79
C ILE A 39 1.47 1.27 -1.18
N THR A 40 2.02 0.26 -1.87
CA THR A 40 3.09 -0.61 -1.36
C THR A 40 4.08 -0.94 -2.46
N ASP A 41 4.68 0.07 -3.08
CA ASP A 41 5.60 -0.09 -4.19
C ASP A 41 6.83 -0.94 -3.83
N HIS A 42 7.40 -1.63 -4.81
CA HIS A 42 8.56 -2.51 -4.66
C HIS A 42 9.79 -1.77 -4.14
N GLY A 43 10.13 -2.00 -2.87
CA GLY A 43 11.36 -1.54 -2.24
C GLY A 43 11.50 -0.02 -2.15
N ASN A 44 10.46 0.77 -2.38
CA ASN A 44 10.56 2.22 -2.36
C ASN A 44 9.29 2.91 -1.84
N MET A 45 9.40 4.20 -1.54
CA MET A 45 8.33 5.08 -1.09
C MET A 45 8.18 6.31 -2.00
N MET A 46 8.62 6.22 -3.26
CA MET A 46 8.70 7.39 -4.15
C MET A 46 7.32 7.94 -4.52
N GLY A 47 6.28 7.09 -4.57
CA GLY A 47 4.89 7.48 -4.83
C GLY A 47 4.16 8.13 -3.65
N ILE A 48 4.68 8.02 -2.42
CA ILE A 48 3.96 8.43 -1.20
C ILE A 48 3.58 9.91 -1.22
N LYS A 49 4.47 10.80 -1.67
CA LYS A 49 4.18 12.24 -1.70
C LYS A 49 3.09 12.59 -2.73
N GLU A 50 3.10 11.97 -3.90
CA GLU A 50 2.03 12.13 -4.89
C GLU A 50 0.69 11.60 -4.34
N PHE A 51 0.71 10.42 -3.71
CA PHE A 51 -0.46 9.82 -3.10
C PHE A 51 -1.05 10.69 -1.98
N PHE A 52 -0.22 11.20 -1.08
CA PHE A 52 -0.63 12.15 -0.05
C PHE A 52 -1.24 13.41 -0.65
N ASN A 53 -0.56 14.06 -1.58
CA ASN A 53 -1.03 15.30 -2.18
C ASN A 53 -2.35 15.11 -2.92
N TYR A 54 -2.49 14.02 -3.67
CA TYR A 54 -3.72 13.75 -4.40
C TYR A 54 -4.89 13.46 -3.46
N THR A 55 -4.69 12.63 -2.44
CA THR A 55 -5.73 12.34 -1.45
C THR A 55 -6.13 13.57 -0.67
N GLU A 56 -5.19 14.40 -0.21
CA GLU A 56 -5.51 15.66 0.48
C GLU A 56 -6.26 16.66 -0.41
N LYS A 57 -5.95 16.74 -1.70
CA LYS A 57 -6.70 17.54 -2.67
C LYS A 57 -8.16 17.07 -2.77
N VAL A 58 -8.40 15.76 -2.86
CA VAL A 58 -9.75 15.19 -2.94
C VAL A 58 -10.51 15.44 -1.62
N ARG A 59 -9.89 15.11 -0.48
CA ARG A 59 -10.44 15.33 0.87
C ARG A 59 -10.74 16.80 1.13
N GLY A 60 -9.82 17.69 0.78
CA GLY A 60 -9.97 19.13 0.97
C GLY A 60 -11.16 19.71 0.17
N LYS A 61 -11.33 19.29 -1.09
CA LYS A 61 -12.50 19.66 -1.89
C LYS A 61 -13.80 19.17 -1.27
N ALA A 62 -13.84 17.92 -0.82
CA ALA A 62 -15.03 17.33 -0.20
C ALA A 62 -15.38 18.04 1.12
N ARG A 63 -14.40 18.28 1.98
CA ARG A 63 -14.59 19.04 3.25
C ARG A 63 -15.07 20.47 2.98
N GLY A 64 -14.55 21.13 1.94
CA GLY A 64 -15.01 22.45 1.52
C GLY A 64 -16.49 22.45 1.09
N ALA A 65 -16.89 21.46 0.29
CA ALA A 65 -18.28 21.28 -0.13
C ALA A 65 -19.23 20.99 1.06
N ILE A 66 -18.82 20.13 1.99
CA ILE A 66 -19.56 19.82 3.22
C ILE A 66 -19.74 21.10 4.05
N LYS A 67 -18.67 21.85 4.26
CA LYS A 67 -18.72 23.11 5.02
C LYS A 67 -19.63 24.14 4.37
N ALA A 68 -19.58 24.25 3.04
CA ALA A 68 -20.47 25.16 2.29
C ALA A 68 -21.94 24.77 2.40
N ALA A 69 -22.25 23.47 2.25
CA ALA A 69 -23.61 22.95 2.39
C ALA A 69 -24.14 23.15 3.83
N GLN A 70 -23.33 22.93 4.85
CA GLN A 70 -23.71 23.17 6.25
C GLN A 70 -23.97 24.66 6.51
N ALA A 71 -23.10 25.56 6.06
CA ALA A 71 -23.28 27.00 6.21
C ALA A 71 -24.55 27.50 5.50
N GLN A 72 -24.88 26.90 4.35
CA GLN A 72 -26.10 27.22 3.61
C GLN A 72 -27.35 26.77 4.36
N MET A 73 -27.33 25.58 4.94
CA MET A 73 -28.43 25.08 5.80
C MET A 73 -28.66 26.01 6.99
N ASP A 74 -27.58 26.40 7.67
CA ASP A 74 -27.64 27.27 8.84
C ASP A 74 -28.23 28.66 8.46
N ALA A 75 -27.84 29.25 7.32
CA ALA A 75 -28.33 30.51 6.81
C ALA A 75 -29.84 30.48 6.46
N TRP A 76 -30.32 29.40 5.84
CA TRP A 76 -31.75 29.26 5.51
C TRP A 76 -32.59 29.03 6.77
N GLN A 77 -32.10 28.22 7.74
CA GLN A 77 -32.78 28.02 9.02
C GLN A 77 -32.86 29.31 9.87
N ALA A 78 -31.84 30.14 9.78
CA ALA A 78 -31.83 31.47 10.45
C ALA A 78 -32.62 32.55 9.69
N GLY A 79 -33.07 32.27 8.46
CA GLY A 79 -33.74 33.23 7.62
C GLY A 79 -32.87 34.37 7.12
N THR A 80 -31.54 34.20 7.13
CA THR A 80 -30.57 35.23 6.71
C THR A 80 -30.32 35.24 5.20
N GLU A 81 -30.67 34.15 4.52
CA GLU A 81 -30.58 34.05 3.06
C GLU A 81 -31.91 33.57 2.45
N PRO A 82 -32.25 34.03 1.23
CA PRO A 82 -33.45 33.55 0.55
C PRO A 82 -33.32 32.10 0.12
N LEU A 83 -34.42 31.36 0.17
CA LEU A 83 -34.50 30.02 -0.36
C LEU A 83 -34.34 29.99 -1.88
N PRO A 84 -33.84 28.89 -2.46
CA PRO A 84 -33.83 28.71 -3.90
C PRO A 84 -35.24 28.81 -4.49
N GLU A 85 -35.36 29.43 -5.67
CA GLU A 85 -36.64 29.66 -6.33
C GLU A 85 -37.43 28.35 -6.52
N GLY A 86 -38.66 28.36 -6.07
CA GLY A 86 -39.59 27.21 -6.20
C GLY A 86 -39.36 26.08 -5.20
N LYS A 87 -38.48 26.23 -4.20
CA LYS A 87 -38.24 25.21 -3.15
C LYS A 87 -38.78 25.63 -1.79
N THR A 88 -39.31 24.68 -1.07
CA THR A 88 -39.58 24.78 0.37
C THR A 88 -38.24 24.68 1.16
N LEU A 89 -38.28 25.12 2.43
CA LEU A 89 -37.11 25.01 3.32
C LEU A 89 -36.67 23.53 3.45
N GLU A 90 -37.63 22.63 3.62
CA GLU A 90 -37.31 21.19 3.81
C GLU A 90 -36.65 20.59 2.56
N GLU A 91 -37.14 20.90 1.35
CA GLU A 91 -36.54 20.45 0.11
C GLU A 91 -35.09 20.99 -0.07
N ALA A 92 -34.86 22.26 0.28
CA ALA A 92 -33.55 22.86 0.21
C ALA A 92 -32.56 22.24 1.23
N LEU A 93 -33.02 21.96 2.45
CA LEU A 93 -32.23 21.27 3.46
C LEU A 93 -31.90 19.84 3.06
N GLU A 94 -32.84 19.10 2.43
CA GLU A 94 -32.62 17.75 1.95
C GLU A 94 -31.56 17.68 0.85
N ASP A 95 -31.54 18.64 -0.07
CA ASP A 95 -30.51 18.74 -1.10
C ASP A 95 -29.12 18.91 -0.47
N CYS A 96 -28.99 19.76 0.55
CA CYS A 96 -27.71 19.94 1.26
C CYS A 96 -27.30 18.69 2.02
N ARG A 97 -28.24 18.01 2.69
CA ARG A 97 -27.97 16.69 3.36
C ARG A 97 -27.53 15.65 2.35
N ALA A 98 -28.15 15.59 1.18
CA ALA A 98 -27.74 14.68 0.10
C ALA A 98 -26.33 14.99 -0.41
N GLU A 99 -25.98 16.28 -0.58
CA GLU A 99 -24.63 16.69 -0.98
C GLU A 99 -23.61 16.33 0.11
N ILE A 100 -23.89 16.59 1.39
CA ILE A 100 -23.03 16.19 2.52
C ILE A 100 -22.82 14.67 2.50
N ALA A 101 -23.87 13.87 2.39
CA ALA A 101 -23.79 12.41 2.36
C ALA A 101 -22.96 11.90 1.18
N LYS A 102 -23.05 12.55 0.02
CA LYS A 102 -22.24 12.25 -1.18
C LYS A 102 -20.75 12.58 -1.00
N GLN A 103 -20.44 13.66 -0.27
CA GLN A 103 -19.07 14.12 -0.08
C GLN A 103 -18.37 13.46 1.12
N GLN A 104 -19.12 12.98 2.12
CA GLN A 104 -18.56 12.43 3.35
C GLN A 104 -17.56 11.28 3.11
N PRO A 105 -17.84 10.27 2.26
CA PRO A 105 -16.87 9.20 1.99
C PRO A 105 -15.55 9.69 1.41
N LYS A 106 -15.59 10.77 0.61
CA LYS A 106 -14.38 11.39 0.06
C LYS A 106 -13.60 12.18 1.11
N ALA A 107 -14.31 12.88 1.99
CA ALA A 107 -13.70 13.66 3.08
C ALA A 107 -13.00 12.76 4.12
N ASP A 108 -13.54 11.55 4.32
CA ASP A 108 -13.06 10.56 5.29
C ASP A 108 -12.10 9.54 4.68
N PHE A 109 -11.87 9.55 3.36
CA PHE A 109 -11.00 8.60 2.69
C PHE A 109 -9.60 8.60 3.29
N LYS A 110 -9.11 7.42 3.68
CA LYS A 110 -7.87 7.26 4.43
C LYS A 110 -6.75 6.67 3.55
N PRO A 111 -5.68 7.44 3.23
CA PRO A 111 -4.48 6.89 2.62
C PRO A 111 -3.67 6.11 3.65
N ILE A 112 -3.11 4.96 3.26
CA ILE A 112 -2.17 4.17 4.04
C ILE A 112 -0.84 4.16 3.29
N PHE A 113 0.22 4.62 3.97
CA PHE A 113 1.56 4.67 3.38
C PHE A 113 2.31 3.39 3.72
N GLY A 114 2.79 2.72 2.69
CA GLY A 114 3.46 1.44 2.81
C GLY A 114 4.58 1.24 1.80
N CYS A 115 5.19 0.07 1.88
CA CYS A 115 6.20 -0.41 0.96
C CYS A 115 6.19 -1.94 0.95
N GLU A 116 6.28 -2.58 -0.20
CA GLU A 116 6.65 -3.98 -0.29
C GLU A 116 8.17 -4.09 -0.21
N MET A 117 8.67 -4.45 0.95
CA MET A 117 10.10 -4.55 1.21
C MET A 117 10.68 -5.88 0.78
N TYR A 118 11.97 -5.89 0.47
CA TYR A 118 12.76 -7.11 0.26
C TYR A 118 13.52 -7.46 1.54
N VAL A 119 13.24 -8.62 2.16
CA VAL A 119 13.92 -9.11 3.36
C VAL A 119 15.03 -10.08 2.95
N ALA A 120 16.24 -9.85 3.42
CA ALA A 120 17.43 -10.64 3.06
C ALA A 120 17.24 -12.14 3.38
N ARG A 121 17.33 -13.00 2.35
CA ARG A 121 16.99 -14.43 2.43
C ARG A 121 17.90 -15.23 3.35
N ARG A 122 19.13 -14.79 3.58
CA ARG A 122 20.10 -15.39 4.50
C ARG A 122 20.18 -14.67 5.85
N GLY A 123 19.16 -13.84 6.17
CA GLY A 123 19.01 -13.18 7.47
C GLY A 123 19.91 -11.96 7.71
N ASP A 124 20.84 -11.64 6.79
CA ASP A 124 21.73 -10.50 6.91
C ASP A 124 21.86 -9.78 5.54
N LYS A 125 21.43 -8.53 5.49
CA LYS A 125 21.48 -7.69 4.28
C LYS A 125 22.91 -7.32 3.85
N ALA A 126 23.88 -7.47 4.72
CA ALA A 126 25.30 -7.25 4.39
C ALA A 126 25.88 -8.35 3.49
N LEU A 127 25.26 -9.53 3.42
CA LEU A 127 25.65 -10.61 2.52
C LEU A 127 25.34 -10.23 1.06
N LYS A 128 26.37 -10.15 0.21
CA LYS A 128 26.30 -9.69 -1.18
C LYS A 128 27.14 -10.56 -2.13
N GLN A 129 27.19 -11.86 -1.91
CA GLN A 129 28.13 -12.76 -2.58
C GLN A 129 27.44 -13.78 -3.49
N GLU A 130 26.25 -14.20 -3.15
CA GLU A 130 25.55 -15.29 -3.84
C GLU A 130 24.35 -14.79 -4.63
N ARG A 131 23.91 -15.58 -5.62
CA ARG A 131 22.72 -15.27 -6.41
C ARG A 131 21.47 -15.11 -5.53
N ILE A 132 21.38 -15.85 -4.43
CA ILE A 132 20.27 -15.76 -3.46
C ILE A 132 20.21 -14.37 -2.80
N ASP A 133 21.35 -13.67 -2.69
CA ASP A 133 21.42 -12.35 -2.08
C ASP A 133 20.95 -11.22 -3.01
N GLN A 134 20.79 -11.48 -4.32
CA GLN A 134 20.41 -10.47 -5.31
C GLN A 134 18.96 -9.95 -5.14
N SER A 135 18.16 -10.63 -4.34
CA SER A 135 16.79 -10.25 -4.02
C SER A 135 16.46 -10.61 -2.56
N GLY A 136 15.23 -10.36 -2.11
CA GLY A 136 14.73 -10.68 -0.78
C GLY A 136 13.41 -11.45 -0.84
N TRP A 137 12.93 -11.82 0.36
CA TRP A 137 11.53 -12.19 0.55
C TRP A 137 10.67 -10.92 0.53
N HIS A 138 9.53 -10.97 -0.11
CA HIS A 138 8.58 -9.87 -0.09
C HIS A 138 7.91 -9.75 1.27
N LEU A 139 7.70 -8.51 1.73
CA LEU A 139 7.04 -8.20 2.99
C LEU A 139 6.29 -6.89 2.86
N ILE A 140 4.99 -6.91 3.08
CA ILE A 140 4.21 -5.68 3.12
C ILE A 140 4.39 -5.01 4.47
N VAL A 141 4.80 -3.74 4.46
CA VAL A 141 5.00 -2.92 5.65
C VAL A 141 4.21 -1.63 5.51
N LEU A 142 3.28 -1.38 6.43
CA LEU A 142 2.38 -0.23 6.44
C LEU A 142 2.62 0.62 7.68
N ALA A 143 2.58 1.94 7.54
CA ALA A 143 2.72 2.87 8.65
C ALA A 143 1.36 3.16 9.31
N LYS A 144 1.27 2.98 10.64
CA LYS A 144 0.04 3.26 11.41
C LYS A 144 -0.20 4.74 11.66
N ASN A 145 0.87 5.49 11.81
CA ASN A 145 0.87 6.91 12.17
C ASN A 145 2.17 7.57 11.70
N GLU A 146 2.37 8.84 12.04
CA GLU A 146 3.56 9.61 11.66
C GLU A 146 4.86 8.96 12.18
N HIS A 147 4.88 8.42 13.41
CA HIS A 147 6.05 7.73 13.95
C HIS A 147 6.38 6.47 13.15
N GLY A 148 5.36 5.64 12.84
CA GLY A 148 5.51 4.48 11.96
C GLY A 148 5.98 4.87 10.56
N TYR A 149 5.49 6.00 10.01
CA TYR A 149 5.97 6.52 8.73
C TYR A 149 7.48 6.82 8.77
N HIS A 150 7.96 7.48 9.83
CA HIS A 150 9.40 7.73 9.99
C HIS A 150 10.21 6.44 10.17
N ASN A 151 9.67 5.43 10.85
CA ASN A 151 10.32 4.14 10.98
C ASN A 151 10.38 3.41 9.63
N LEU A 152 9.32 3.46 8.84
CA LEU A 152 9.32 2.92 7.48
C LEU A 152 10.33 3.64 6.58
N VAL A 153 10.43 4.97 6.64
CA VAL A 153 11.45 5.75 5.91
C VAL A 153 12.87 5.31 6.29
N LYS A 154 13.15 5.06 7.58
CA LYS A 154 14.45 4.55 8.03
C LYS A 154 14.73 3.16 7.47
N LEU A 155 13.77 2.25 7.51
CA LEU A 155 13.88 0.90 6.95
C LEU A 155 14.21 0.94 5.46
N VAL A 156 13.43 1.71 4.68
CA VAL A 156 13.64 1.85 3.23
C VAL A 156 15.00 2.51 2.95
N SER A 157 15.35 3.60 3.65
CA SER A 157 16.65 4.28 3.46
C SER A 157 17.84 3.35 3.74
N ARG A 158 17.79 2.60 4.85
CA ARG A 158 18.85 1.63 5.19
C ARG A 158 18.92 0.48 4.19
N SER A 159 17.80 0.07 3.62
CA SER A 159 17.80 -0.96 2.57
C SER A 159 18.56 -0.53 1.31
N TYR A 160 18.56 0.77 0.99
CA TYR A 160 19.35 1.33 -0.10
C TYR A 160 20.82 1.57 0.28
N VAL A 161 21.07 2.15 1.45
CA VAL A 161 22.43 2.54 1.87
C VAL A 161 23.27 1.30 2.23
N ASP A 162 22.73 0.43 3.07
CA ASP A 162 23.46 -0.71 3.63
C ASP A 162 23.16 -2.02 2.89
N GLY A 163 21.89 -2.20 2.49
CA GLY A 163 21.35 -3.48 2.03
C GLY A 163 21.29 -3.68 0.52
N PHE A 164 21.63 -2.67 -0.28
CA PHE A 164 21.48 -2.76 -1.73
C PHE A 164 22.43 -3.79 -2.36
N TYR A 165 21.83 -4.79 -3.02
CA TYR A 165 22.52 -5.71 -3.92
C TYR A 165 21.51 -6.21 -4.96
N MET A 166 21.47 -5.57 -6.12
CA MET A 166 20.46 -5.69 -7.19
C MET A 166 19.05 -5.22 -6.75
N ARG A 167 18.68 -5.40 -5.50
CA ARG A 167 17.45 -4.89 -4.85
C ARG A 167 17.81 -4.28 -3.50
N PRO A 168 17.03 -3.28 -3.03
CA PRO A 168 17.20 -2.71 -1.69
C PRO A 168 16.64 -3.70 -0.65
N ARG A 169 17.49 -4.27 0.20
CA ARG A 169 17.10 -5.29 1.15
C ARG A 169 17.22 -4.81 2.59
N THR A 170 16.18 -5.06 3.36
CA THR A 170 16.22 -5.01 4.82
C THR A 170 16.55 -6.40 5.38
N ASP A 171 16.63 -6.52 6.69
CA ASP A 171 16.75 -7.80 7.39
C ASP A 171 15.95 -7.81 8.70
N HIS A 172 15.89 -8.96 9.37
CA HIS A 172 15.16 -9.11 10.62
C HIS A 172 15.69 -8.19 11.73
N LYS A 173 16.98 -7.84 11.72
CA LYS A 173 17.59 -6.94 12.73
C LYS A 173 17.04 -5.51 12.59
N ASP A 174 16.98 -5.00 11.35
CA ASP A 174 16.40 -3.68 11.11
C ASP A 174 14.89 -3.67 11.36
N LEU A 175 14.17 -4.72 10.95
CA LEU A 175 12.75 -4.86 11.23
C LEU A 175 12.47 -4.86 12.75
N GLU A 176 13.28 -5.54 13.55
CA GLU A 176 13.15 -5.55 15.02
C GLU A 176 13.53 -4.19 15.64
N LEU A 177 14.50 -3.47 15.04
CA LEU A 177 14.91 -2.15 15.52
C LEU A 177 13.87 -1.05 15.28
N PHE A 178 13.13 -1.13 14.17
CA PHE A 178 12.19 -0.11 13.72
C PHE A 178 10.74 -0.61 13.65
N HIS A 179 10.38 -1.64 14.42
CA HIS A 179 9.06 -2.28 14.36
C HIS A 179 7.89 -1.42 14.86
N GLU A 180 8.17 -0.43 15.71
CA GLU A 180 7.13 0.34 16.39
C GLU A 180 6.23 1.08 15.37
N ASP A 181 4.92 1.01 15.61
CA ASP A 181 3.87 1.64 14.80
C ASP A 181 3.85 1.21 13.31
N LEU A 182 4.36 0.01 13.03
CA LEU A 182 4.25 -0.65 11.73
C LEU A 182 3.25 -1.81 11.78
N ILE A 183 2.49 -1.97 10.71
CA ILE A 183 1.68 -3.15 10.43
C ILE A 183 2.38 -3.94 9.34
N VAL A 184 2.45 -5.26 9.49
CA VAL A 184 3.17 -6.12 8.58
C VAL A 184 2.28 -7.26 8.08
N CYS A 185 2.31 -7.52 6.75
CA CYS A 185 1.61 -8.64 6.14
C CYS A 185 2.60 -9.55 5.40
N SER A 186 2.30 -10.86 5.35
CA SER A 186 3.22 -11.88 4.83
C SER A 186 3.49 -11.83 3.33
N ALA A 187 2.88 -10.90 2.62
CA ALA A 187 2.97 -10.67 1.17
C ALA A 187 2.47 -11.83 0.30
N CYS A 188 2.83 -11.81 -0.99
CA CYS A 188 2.43 -12.76 -2.03
C CYS A 188 3.24 -14.07 -1.96
N LEU A 189 3.19 -14.90 -3.03
CA LEU A 189 4.04 -16.09 -3.16
C LEU A 189 5.56 -15.78 -3.10
N GLY A 190 5.95 -14.51 -3.19
CA GLY A 190 7.32 -14.02 -3.00
C GLY A 190 7.74 -13.86 -1.55
N GLY A 191 6.80 -13.91 -0.59
CA GLY A 191 7.04 -13.77 0.84
C GLY A 191 7.83 -14.92 1.47
N GLU A 192 8.40 -14.70 2.66
CA GLU A 192 9.21 -15.69 3.37
C GLU A 192 8.40 -16.93 3.69
N ILE A 193 7.22 -16.78 4.31
CA ILE A 193 6.39 -17.88 4.75
C ILE A 193 5.86 -18.68 3.54
N PRO A 194 5.23 -18.05 2.50
CA PRO A 194 4.81 -18.76 1.31
C PRO A 194 5.94 -19.53 0.63
N LYS A 195 7.13 -18.95 0.52
CA LYS A 195 8.29 -19.62 -0.12
C LYS A 195 8.76 -20.84 0.66
N LYS A 196 8.82 -20.77 1.99
CA LYS A 196 9.15 -21.93 2.84
C LYS A 196 8.12 -23.04 2.68
N ILE A 197 6.82 -22.71 2.65
CA ILE A 197 5.75 -23.69 2.39
C ILE A 197 5.94 -24.34 1.00
N MET A 198 6.20 -23.55 -0.05
CA MET A 198 6.44 -24.06 -1.40
C MET A 198 7.65 -25.02 -1.48
N GLN A 199 8.65 -24.81 -0.63
CA GLN A 199 9.85 -25.64 -0.53
C GLN A 199 9.65 -26.87 0.36
N GLY A 200 8.48 -27.02 1.01
CA GLY A 200 8.19 -28.11 1.95
C GLY A 200 8.78 -27.88 3.35
N ASP A 201 9.32 -26.70 3.62
CA ASP A 201 9.86 -26.32 4.93
C ASP A 201 8.74 -25.74 5.82
N THR A 202 7.82 -26.59 6.23
CA THR A 202 6.70 -26.18 7.09
C THR A 202 7.19 -25.70 8.45
N GLN A 203 8.22 -26.32 9.01
CA GLN A 203 8.79 -25.92 10.29
C GLN A 203 9.39 -24.52 10.20
N GLY A 204 10.21 -24.24 9.20
CA GLY A 204 10.77 -22.90 8.99
C GLY A 204 9.71 -21.84 8.71
N ALA A 205 8.59 -22.21 8.06
CA ALA A 205 7.46 -21.30 7.88
C ALA A 205 6.80 -20.95 9.23
N GLU A 206 6.57 -21.93 10.10
CA GLU A 206 6.02 -21.73 11.44
C GLU A 206 6.96 -20.88 12.33
N GLU A 207 8.26 -21.15 12.29
CA GLU A 207 9.28 -20.38 13.02
C GLU A 207 9.28 -18.91 12.58
N ALA A 208 9.17 -18.64 11.27
CA ALA A 208 9.07 -17.28 10.75
C ALA A 208 7.80 -16.57 11.23
N VAL A 209 6.64 -17.25 11.21
CA VAL A 209 5.38 -16.69 11.73
C VAL A 209 5.51 -16.37 13.23
N CYS A 210 6.12 -17.24 14.01
CA CYS A 210 6.36 -17.01 15.44
C CYS A 210 7.27 -15.79 15.67
N TRP A 211 8.29 -15.61 14.82
CA TRP A 211 9.17 -14.46 14.89
C TRP A 211 8.41 -13.16 14.58
N PHE A 212 7.67 -13.09 13.47
CA PHE A 212 6.88 -11.92 13.11
C PHE A 212 5.83 -11.59 14.18
N LYS A 213 5.11 -12.59 14.69
CA LYS A 213 4.15 -12.40 15.78
C LYS A 213 4.80 -11.89 17.06
N ARG A 214 5.99 -12.35 17.40
CA ARG A 214 6.73 -11.85 18.56
C ARG A 214 7.13 -10.38 18.41
N VAL A 215 7.54 -9.98 17.21
CA VAL A 215 8.02 -8.60 16.95
C VAL A 215 6.87 -7.63 16.78
N PHE A 216 5.85 -7.97 16.00
CA PHE A 216 4.76 -7.06 15.62
C PHE A 216 3.46 -7.31 16.39
N GLY A 217 3.36 -8.39 17.16
CA GLY A 217 2.17 -8.70 17.96
C GLY A 217 0.90 -8.81 17.10
N ASP A 218 -0.12 -8.05 17.48
CA ASP A 218 -1.41 -7.99 16.77
C ASP A 218 -1.38 -7.12 15.49
N ASP A 219 -0.22 -6.57 15.15
CA ASP A 219 0.02 -5.82 13.90
C ASP A 219 0.67 -6.69 12.83
N TYR A 220 0.79 -8.00 13.06
CA TYR A 220 1.20 -8.98 12.05
C TYR A 220 0.00 -9.73 11.49
N TYR A 221 -0.09 -9.81 10.16
CA TYR A 221 -1.17 -10.48 9.43
C TYR A 221 -0.62 -11.45 8.39
N ILE A 222 -1.29 -12.58 8.24
CA ILE A 222 -1.07 -13.49 7.11
C ILE A 222 -1.89 -12.99 5.92
N GLU A 223 -1.31 -12.99 4.74
CA GLU A 223 -1.91 -12.50 3.51
C GLU A 223 -2.28 -13.65 2.59
N LEU A 224 -3.51 -13.66 2.10
CA LEU A 224 -4.07 -14.68 1.20
C LEU A 224 -4.36 -14.04 -0.16
N GLN A 225 -3.95 -14.71 -1.24
CA GLN A 225 -4.20 -14.25 -2.61
C GLN A 225 -4.85 -15.35 -3.44
N ARG A 226 -5.74 -14.97 -4.38
CA ARG A 226 -6.45 -15.88 -5.29
C ARG A 226 -6.57 -15.27 -6.66
N HIS A 227 -5.69 -15.63 -7.57
CA HIS A 227 -5.67 -15.15 -8.95
C HIS A 227 -6.23 -16.22 -9.91
N GLN A 228 -7.45 -16.66 -9.64
CA GLN A 228 -8.12 -17.63 -10.49
C GLN A 228 -8.61 -16.99 -11.80
N VAL A 229 -8.24 -17.58 -12.93
CA VAL A 229 -8.82 -17.26 -14.23
C VAL A 229 -9.53 -18.45 -14.83
N THR A 230 -10.49 -18.14 -15.70
CA THR A 230 -11.29 -19.13 -16.41
C THR A 230 -10.58 -19.70 -17.63
N ASP A 231 -9.56 -19.02 -18.19
CA ASP A 231 -8.79 -19.49 -19.36
C ASP A 231 -7.61 -20.38 -18.93
N PRO A 232 -7.73 -21.71 -19.06
CA PRO A 232 -6.66 -22.63 -18.72
C PRO A 232 -5.48 -22.60 -19.71
N ALA A 233 -5.59 -21.91 -20.84
CA ALA A 233 -4.51 -21.79 -21.81
C ALA A 233 -3.37 -20.90 -21.32
N ILE A 234 -3.67 -19.94 -20.45
CA ILE A 234 -2.65 -19.05 -19.86
C ILE A 234 -1.79 -19.86 -18.88
N ARG A 235 -0.48 -19.97 -19.19
CA ARG A 235 0.47 -20.77 -18.37
C ARG A 235 0.49 -20.33 -16.90
N ALA A 236 0.52 -19.01 -16.64
CA ALA A 236 0.53 -18.48 -15.27
C ALA A 236 -0.68 -18.94 -14.44
N ASN A 237 -1.85 -19.15 -15.06
CA ASN A 237 -3.03 -19.67 -14.37
C ASN A 237 -2.89 -21.12 -13.93
N ARG A 238 -2.22 -21.94 -14.74
CA ARG A 238 -1.98 -23.35 -14.41
C ARG A 238 -0.91 -23.52 -13.33
N GLU A 239 0.03 -22.58 -13.24
CA GLU A 239 1.16 -22.63 -12.31
C GLU A 239 0.88 -21.84 -11.02
N THR A 240 0.36 -20.62 -11.15
CA THR A 240 0.21 -19.68 -10.01
C THR A 240 -1.00 -20.01 -9.13
N TYR A 241 -2.19 -20.13 -9.72
CA TYR A 241 -3.39 -20.35 -8.92
C TYR A 241 -3.40 -21.67 -8.13
N PRO A 242 -3.03 -22.83 -8.72
CA PRO A 242 -2.92 -24.06 -7.96
C PRO A 242 -1.90 -24.00 -6.81
N MET A 243 -0.82 -23.23 -7.00
CA MET A 243 0.14 -22.98 -5.95
C MET A 243 -0.42 -22.08 -4.84
N GLN A 244 -1.16 -21.02 -5.20
CA GLN A 244 -1.85 -20.17 -4.22
C GLN A 244 -2.84 -20.98 -3.38
N VAL A 245 -3.63 -21.87 -3.99
CA VAL A 245 -4.57 -22.73 -3.27
C VAL A 245 -3.82 -23.57 -2.22
N LYS A 246 -2.77 -24.29 -2.63
CA LYS A 246 -1.97 -25.13 -1.73
C LYS A 246 -1.31 -24.33 -0.61
N VAL A 247 -0.75 -23.17 -0.92
CA VAL A 247 -0.10 -22.29 0.05
C VAL A 247 -1.12 -21.70 1.02
N ASN A 248 -2.28 -21.24 0.52
CA ASN A 248 -3.33 -20.68 1.36
C ASN A 248 -3.88 -21.69 2.38
N GLU A 249 -4.04 -22.97 2.01
CA GLU A 249 -4.45 -24.03 2.95
C GLU A 249 -3.49 -24.12 4.14
N GLU A 250 -2.20 -24.10 3.86
CA GLU A 250 -1.16 -24.18 4.89
C GLU A 250 -1.05 -22.87 5.68
N LEU A 251 -1.17 -21.71 5.04
CA LEU A 251 -1.21 -20.41 5.70
C LEU A 251 -2.37 -20.31 6.68
N LEU A 252 -3.57 -20.78 6.31
CA LEU A 252 -4.75 -20.82 7.19
C LEU A 252 -4.53 -21.78 8.36
N ARG A 253 -3.92 -22.94 8.12
CA ARG A 253 -3.55 -23.89 9.20
C ARG A 253 -2.60 -23.22 10.21
N ILE A 254 -1.56 -22.54 9.72
CA ILE A 254 -0.58 -21.84 10.57
C ILE A 254 -1.23 -20.66 11.29
N ALA A 255 -2.05 -19.87 10.59
CA ALA A 255 -2.80 -18.74 11.16
C ALA A 255 -3.63 -19.19 12.37
N ASN A 256 -4.41 -20.25 12.20
CA ASN A 256 -5.25 -20.82 13.26
C ASN A 256 -4.41 -21.39 14.42
N LYS A 257 -3.32 -22.11 14.11
CA LYS A 257 -2.44 -22.72 15.11
C LYS A 257 -1.81 -21.67 16.03
N TYR A 258 -1.39 -20.53 15.47
CA TYR A 258 -0.67 -19.50 16.22
C TYR A 258 -1.54 -18.30 16.58
N GLY A 259 -2.82 -18.30 16.25
CA GLY A 259 -3.74 -17.20 16.52
C GLY A 259 -3.31 -15.90 15.83
N VAL A 260 -2.89 -15.98 14.58
CA VAL A 260 -2.57 -14.84 13.72
C VAL A 260 -3.77 -14.55 12.82
N LYS A 261 -4.19 -13.30 12.75
CA LYS A 261 -5.24 -12.89 11.82
C LYS A 261 -4.76 -12.92 10.39
N TYR A 262 -5.68 -13.02 9.45
CA TYR A 262 -5.35 -13.03 8.03
C TYR A 262 -6.20 -12.01 7.26
N ILE A 263 -5.62 -11.47 6.20
CA ILE A 263 -6.24 -10.57 5.23
C ILE A 263 -6.28 -11.24 3.86
N CYS A 264 -7.10 -10.73 2.97
CA CYS A 264 -6.97 -11.01 1.55
C CYS A 264 -6.46 -9.79 0.78
N SER A 265 -5.74 -10.03 -0.31
CA SER A 265 -5.28 -9.01 -1.23
C SER A 265 -5.35 -9.49 -2.68
N ASN A 266 -5.13 -8.56 -3.61
CA ASN A 266 -5.09 -8.88 -5.04
C ASN A 266 -3.75 -8.52 -5.70
N ASP A 267 -2.76 -8.05 -4.93
CA ASP A 267 -1.44 -7.70 -5.47
C ASP A 267 -1.56 -6.81 -6.73
N VAL A 268 -2.21 -5.67 -6.54
CA VAL A 268 -2.67 -4.82 -7.65
C VAL A 268 -1.48 -4.22 -8.38
N HIS A 269 -1.39 -4.42 -9.70
CA HIS A 269 -0.35 -3.85 -10.55
C HIS A 269 -0.90 -2.90 -11.63
N PHE A 270 -2.19 -2.97 -11.93
CA PHE A 270 -2.87 -2.09 -12.88
C PHE A 270 -4.31 -1.81 -12.44
N VAL A 271 -4.92 -0.75 -13.01
CA VAL A 271 -6.19 -0.22 -12.50
C VAL A 271 -7.38 -1.05 -12.97
N ASP A 272 -7.49 -1.29 -14.28
CA ASP A 272 -8.65 -1.94 -14.88
C ASP A 272 -8.23 -3.22 -15.61
N GLU A 273 -9.12 -4.21 -15.71
CA GLU A 273 -8.86 -5.51 -16.36
C GLU A 273 -8.31 -5.35 -17.76
N GLU A 274 -8.81 -4.40 -18.53
CA GLU A 274 -8.36 -4.09 -19.90
C GLU A 274 -6.88 -3.64 -19.99
N ASN A 275 -6.28 -3.22 -18.88
CA ASN A 275 -4.87 -2.82 -18.82
C ASN A 275 -3.91 -4.00 -18.76
N ALA A 276 -4.40 -5.24 -18.62
CA ALA A 276 -3.58 -6.45 -18.49
C ALA A 276 -2.60 -6.65 -19.66
N GLU A 277 -3.01 -6.33 -20.89
CA GLU A 277 -2.12 -6.43 -22.06
C GLU A 277 -1.00 -5.38 -22.06
N ALA A 278 -1.29 -4.16 -21.60
CA ALA A 278 -0.27 -3.12 -21.44
C ALA A 278 0.73 -3.49 -20.34
N HIS A 279 0.24 -4.05 -19.22
CA HIS A 279 1.07 -4.57 -18.15
C HIS A 279 1.98 -5.72 -18.62
N ASP A 280 1.46 -6.68 -19.39
CA ASP A 280 2.24 -7.78 -19.93
C ASP A 280 3.42 -7.32 -20.82
N ARG A 281 3.21 -6.25 -21.61
CA ARG A 281 4.28 -5.62 -22.40
C ARG A 281 5.30 -4.91 -21.51
N LEU A 282 4.85 -4.29 -20.42
CA LEU A 282 5.75 -3.65 -19.44
C LEU A 282 6.67 -4.70 -18.80
N ILE A 283 6.15 -5.89 -18.47
CA ILE A 283 6.95 -7.00 -17.93
C ILE A 283 7.97 -7.51 -18.96
N CYS A 284 7.62 -7.59 -20.24
CA CYS A 284 8.58 -7.92 -21.29
C CYS A 284 9.73 -6.89 -21.36
N LEU A 285 9.40 -5.59 -21.29
CA LEU A 285 10.41 -4.53 -21.26
C LEU A 285 11.32 -4.66 -20.01
N SER A 286 10.72 -4.94 -18.83
CA SER A 286 11.44 -5.12 -17.57
C SER A 286 12.43 -6.28 -17.58
N THR A 287 12.04 -7.38 -18.23
CA THR A 287 12.82 -8.64 -18.24
C THR A 287 13.73 -8.78 -19.46
N GLY A 288 13.58 -7.90 -20.47
CA GLY A 288 14.29 -7.99 -21.74
C GLY A 288 13.88 -9.19 -22.59
N CYS A 289 12.65 -9.67 -22.44
CA CYS A 289 12.10 -10.81 -23.17
C CYS A 289 11.11 -10.34 -24.24
N ASP A 290 11.01 -11.08 -25.32
CA ASP A 290 9.97 -10.86 -26.35
C ASP A 290 8.64 -11.48 -25.91
N LEU A 291 7.53 -10.98 -26.48
CA LEU A 291 6.18 -11.45 -26.15
C LEU A 291 5.93 -12.93 -26.50
N ASP A 292 6.63 -13.46 -27.49
CA ASP A 292 6.54 -14.84 -27.95
C ASP A 292 7.55 -15.79 -27.28
N ASP A 293 8.40 -15.29 -26.36
CA ASP A 293 9.30 -16.15 -25.59
C ASP A 293 8.47 -17.06 -24.66
N PRO A 294 8.52 -18.39 -24.85
CA PRO A 294 7.75 -19.32 -24.03
C PRO A 294 8.19 -19.39 -22.57
N ASN A 295 9.40 -18.91 -22.25
CA ASN A 295 9.97 -18.95 -20.90
C ASN A 295 9.90 -17.62 -20.15
N ARG A 296 9.33 -16.57 -20.79
CA ARG A 296 9.22 -15.26 -20.16
C ARG A 296 8.37 -15.29 -18.88
N MET A 297 8.59 -14.33 -18.01
CA MET A 297 7.75 -14.10 -16.85
C MET A 297 6.32 -13.74 -17.30
N LEU A 298 5.34 -14.34 -16.64
CA LEU A 298 3.91 -14.09 -16.90
C LEU A 298 3.21 -13.85 -15.57
N TYR A 299 2.41 -12.80 -15.56
CA TYR A 299 1.38 -12.59 -14.55
C TYR A 299 0.09 -13.32 -14.93
N THR A 300 -0.84 -13.46 -14.00
CA THR A 300 -2.12 -14.14 -14.24
C THR A 300 -3.10 -13.28 -15.03
N LYS A 301 -2.79 -11.99 -15.20
CA LYS A 301 -3.71 -10.95 -15.69
C LYS A 301 -4.92 -10.72 -14.78
N GLN A 302 -4.83 -11.13 -13.52
CA GLN A 302 -5.85 -10.93 -12.49
C GLN A 302 -5.49 -9.80 -11.53
N GLU A 303 -4.33 -9.16 -11.71
CA GLU A 303 -3.73 -8.21 -10.79
C GLU A 303 -4.28 -6.78 -10.98
N TRP A 304 -5.54 -6.63 -11.50
CA TRP A 304 -6.20 -5.31 -11.52
C TRP A 304 -6.81 -4.95 -10.17
N MET A 305 -7.08 -3.66 -10.00
CA MET A 305 -7.78 -3.18 -8.82
C MET A 305 -9.24 -3.62 -8.84
N LYS A 306 -9.53 -4.75 -8.23
CA LYS A 306 -10.87 -5.33 -8.13
C LYS A 306 -11.78 -4.51 -7.23
N THR A 307 -13.05 -4.48 -7.56
CA THR A 307 -14.12 -3.90 -6.73
C THR A 307 -14.35 -4.72 -5.45
N LYS A 308 -15.00 -4.11 -4.46
CA LYS A 308 -15.45 -4.83 -3.26
C LYS A 308 -16.33 -6.04 -3.60
N ALA A 309 -17.19 -5.91 -4.63
CA ALA A 309 -18.05 -6.98 -5.06
C ALA A 309 -17.25 -8.17 -5.64
N GLU A 310 -16.26 -7.91 -6.49
CA GLU A 310 -15.37 -8.94 -7.04
C GLU A 310 -14.55 -9.63 -5.95
N MET A 311 -13.97 -8.88 -5.01
CA MET A 311 -13.22 -9.46 -3.89
C MET A 311 -14.12 -10.29 -2.97
N ASN A 312 -15.37 -9.85 -2.72
CA ASN A 312 -16.34 -10.64 -1.96
C ASN A 312 -16.74 -11.95 -2.67
N ALA A 313 -16.80 -11.94 -4.01
CA ALA A 313 -17.07 -13.16 -4.77
C ALA A 313 -15.90 -14.16 -4.68
N ILE A 314 -14.65 -13.66 -4.79
CA ILE A 314 -13.42 -14.47 -4.73
C ILE A 314 -13.20 -15.09 -3.34
N PHE A 315 -13.49 -14.34 -2.26
CA PHE A 315 -13.30 -14.76 -0.87
C PHE A 315 -14.61 -15.02 -0.13
N SER A 316 -15.66 -15.45 -0.86
CA SER A 316 -17.00 -15.68 -0.28
C SER A 316 -17.02 -16.74 0.83
N ASP A 317 -16.07 -17.67 0.81
CA ASP A 317 -15.85 -18.71 1.82
C ASP A 317 -15.00 -18.25 3.03
N LEU A 318 -14.37 -17.07 2.93
CA LEU A 318 -13.49 -16.49 3.97
C LEU A 318 -13.83 -15.00 4.20
N PRO A 319 -15.05 -14.69 4.65
CA PRO A 319 -15.48 -13.30 4.81
C PRO A 319 -14.66 -12.51 5.83
N GLU A 320 -14.03 -13.18 6.80
CA GLU A 320 -13.16 -12.55 7.76
C GLU A 320 -11.90 -11.96 7.08
N ALA A 321 -11.36 -12.61 6.02
CA ALA A 321 -10.20 -12.11 5.30
C ALA A 321 -10.46 -10.73 4.67
N LEU A 322 -11.70 -10.47 4.26
CA LEU A 322 -12.16 -9.18 3.73
C LEU A 322 -12.29 -8.15 4.86
N SER A 323 -13.10 -8.45 5.90
CA SER A 323 -13.34 -7.52 7.00
C SER A 323 -12.08 -7.15 7.78
N THR A 324 -11.11 -8.07 7.89
CA THR A 324 -9.81 -7.79 8.54
C THR A 324 -9.00 -6.72 7.80
N THR A 325 -9.18 -6.52 6.48
CA THR A 325 -8.54 -5.41 5.78
C THR A 325 -9.02 -4.05 6.30
N CYS A 326 -10.30 -3.97 6.69
CA CYS A 326 -10.86 -2.77 7.30
C CYS A 326 -10.39 -2.60 8.76
N GLU A 327 -10.17 -3.69 9.49
CA GLU A 327 -9.53 -3.61 10.81
C GLU A 327 -8.12 -2.99 10.70
N VAL A 328 -7.35 -3.39 9.70
CA VAL A 328 -6.03 -2.78 9.43
C VAL A 328 -6.18 -1.29 9.13
N LEU A 329 -7.12 -0.91 8.27
CA LEU A 329 -7.43 0.51 7.99
C LEU A 329 -7.79 1.29 9.27
N ASP A 330 -8.57 0.70 10.17
CA ASP A 330 -9.02 1.37 11.39
C ASP A 330 -7.88 1.59 12.40
N LYS A 331 -6.83 0.76 12.38
CA LYS A 331 -5.60 0.97 13.15
C LYS A 331 -4.74 2.14 12.65
N VAL A 332 -4.91 2.55 11.39
CA VAL A 332 -4.15 3.66 10.81
C VAL A 332 -4.82 4.99 11.18
N THR A 333 -4.07 5.89 11.81
CA THR A 333 -4.49 7.26 12.07
C THR A 333 -4.20 8.16 10.86
N THR A 334 -4.98 9.22 10.71
CA THR A 334 -4.68 10.25 9.70
C THR A 334 -3.61 11.20 10.22
N TYR A 335 -2.55 11.41 9.47
CA TYR A 335 -1.46 12.36 9.77
C TYR A 335 -1.02 13.08 8.49
N SER A 336 -0.27 14.17 8.67
CA SER A 336 0.35 14.91 7.57
C SER A 336 1.82 14.55 7.45
N ILE A 337 2.30 14.44 6.22
CA ILE A 337 3.73 14.36 5.91
C ILE A 337 4.27 15.71 5.41
N ASP A 338 3.43 16.75 5.40
CA ASP A 338 3.85 18.11 5.12
C ASP A 338 4.40 18.76 6.37
N HIS A 339 5.49 19.49 6.19
CA HIS A 339 6.12 20.32 7.22
C HIS A 339 6.53 21.66 6.62
N ALA A 340 6.83 22.62 7.47
CA ALA A 340 7.39 23.91 7.03
C ALA A 340 8.72 23.67 6.27
N PRO A 341 9.02 24.50 5.26
CA PRO A 341 10.28 24.41 4.54
C PRO A 341 11.47 24.42 5.51
N ILE A 342 12.35 23.44 5.39
CA ILE A 342 13.59 23.37 6.18
C ILE A 342 14.68 24.06 5.35
N MET A 343 15.15 25.18 5.85
CA MET A 343 16.31 25.86 5.25
C MET A 343 17.56 25.08 5.61
N PRO A 344 18.37 24.67 4.62
CA PRO A 344 19.62 23.99 4.91
C PRO A 344 20.57 24.94 5.66
N ASN A 345 21.12 24.44 6.77
CA ASN A 345 22.21 25.13 7.47
C ASN A 345 23.54 24.72 6.79
N PHE A 346 24.21 25.70 6.21
CA PHE A 346 25.56 25.52 5.74
C PHE A 346 26.52 25.92 6.87
N ALA A 347 27.28 24.96 7.37
CA ALA A 347 28.32 25.27 8.32
C ALA A 347 29.45 26.04 7.60
N ILE A 348 29.63 27.30 7.97
CA ILE A 348 30.74 28.10 7.44
C ILE A 348 32.04 27.48 7.96
N PRO A 349 33.00 27.14 7.09
CA PRO A 349 34.29 26.63 7.51
C PRO A 349 34.99 27.61 8.46
N GLU A 350 35.71 27.10 9.47
CA GLU A 350 36.34 27.94 10.53
C GLU A 350 37.29 28.98 9.98
N ASP A 351 37.94 28.71 8.84
CA ASP A 351 38.87 29.63 8.16
C ASP A 351 38.17 30.79 7.44
N PHE A 352 36.83 30.76 7.28
CA PHE A 352 36.07 31.87 6.73
C PHE A 352 35.64 32.91 7.79
N GLY A 353 35.81 32.62 9.07
CA GLY A 353 35.37 33.47 10.18
C GLY A 353 33.88 33.41 10.44
N THR A 354 33.32 34.44 11.05
CA THR A 354 31.89 34.54 11.32
C THR A 354 31.07 34.89 10.06
N GLU A 355 29.78 34.59 10.04
CA GLU A 355 28.87 34.98 8.97
C GLU A 355 28.88 36.49 8.71
N GLU A 356 29.06 37.30 9.76
CA GLU A 356 29.11 38.76 9.69
C GLU A 356 30.39 39.24 9.00
N GLU A 357 31.56 38.67 9.33
CA GLU A 357 32.85 38.95 8.68
C GLU A 357 32.85 38.52 7.20
N TYR A 358 32.19 37.39 6.89
CA TYR A 358 32.05 36.93 5.50
C TYR A 358 31.16 37.85 4.67
N ARG A 359 30.03 38.28 5.24
CA ARG A 359 29.15 39.28 4.59
C ARG A 359 29.84 40.59 4.32
N GLN A 360 30.64 41.09 5.25
CA GLN A 360 31.43 42.31 5.06
C GLN A 360 32.43 42.19 3.92
N ARG A 361 33.12 41.05 3.81
CA ARG A 361 34.02 40.76 2.68
C ARG A 361 33.37 40.67 1.32
N LEU A 362 32.11 40.28 1.25
CA LEU A 362 31.34 40.21 0.01
C LEU A 362 30.81 41.59 -0.43
N THR A 363 30.72 42.57 0.47
CA THR A 363 30.26 43.92 0.22
C THR A 363 31.37 44.92 -0.05
N GLU A 364 32.64 44.57 0.23
CA GLU A 364 33.85 45.28 -0.20
C GLU A 364 34.33 44.80 -1.57
#